data_a89125ecd8e0097975c74730091d8be5
#
_entry.id   a89125ecd8e0097975c74730091d8be5
#
_cell.length_a   1.000
_cell.length_b   1.000
_cell.length_c   1.000
_cell.angle_alpha   90.00
_cell.angle_beta   90.00
_cell.angle_gamma   90.00
#
_symmetry.space_group_name_H-M   'P 1'
#
loop_
_entity.id
_entity.type
_entity.pdbx_description
1 polymer ?
#
loop_
_entity_poly.entity_id
_entity_poly.type
_entity_poly.pdbx_seq_one_letter_code
_entity_poly.pdbx_strand_id
1 'polypeptide(L)'
;MADVLVIGSGPAGLQMANALEQRGLKVEGLSPTAPDEPWPNTYGIWADELEALGMEDFLWKRWQKTTAYMGDKTIPLKRDYGLIDREKLQGHWLKQNQHHGVTWHMGKAAEVAHSSRRSEVTDESGKTYSARIVIDTSGHNPALVKRLPMMKPIAYQAAYGVVGKFSAPPVEPGQMVLMDYRDDHLPAPERKLPPTFLYAMDLGHDIYFVEETSLAHAPGISMDTLERRLHQRLAHRGVNIVEEHHVERCLFPMNMPLPDLTQLVVGFGGAASMVHPATGYMQGALLRRSPDLARVIAQSLEATSTSPKEVAKAAWQTLWPEDRLRKHYLYSFGLENLMDFKTNDLQQFFTTFFELDKPQWSGFLADTSTLPEIVQAMLVLFGRTSNPVRWGLMSSVLSHGSLLRRTLTT
;
A
#
# COMPACT_ATOMS: atom_id res chain seq x y z
N MET A 1 8.73 -3.66 -32.22
CA MET A 1 8.35 -4.49 -31.08
C MET A 1 9.07 -3.92 -29.86
N ALA A 2 8.37 -3.70 -28.78
CA ALA A 2 8.95 -3.26 -27.52
C ALA A 2 9.71 -4.41 -26.83
N ASP A 3 10.65 -4.08 -25.94
CA ASP A 3 11.21 -5.05 -25.01
C ASP A 3 10.20 -5.33 -23.88
N VAL A 4 9.58 -4.26 -23.36
CA VAL A 4 8.60 -4.35 -22.27
C VAL A 4 7.34 -3.58 -22.62
N LEU A 5 6.18 -4.18 -22.36
CA LEU A 5 4.88 -3.49 -22.36
C LEU A 5 4.39 -3.35 -20.90
N VAL A 6 4.19 -2.12 -20.45
CA VAL A 6 3.67 -1.80 -19.12
C VAL A 6 2.16 -1.51 -19.21
N ILE A 7 1.34 -2.18 -18.40
CA ILE A 7 -0.11 -2.01 -18.39
C ILE A 7 -0.51 -1.15 -17.18
N GLY A 8 -1.10 0.02 -17.44
CA GLY A 8 -1.53 0.98 -16.44
C GLY A 8 -0.52 2.11 -16.20
N SER A 9 -1.00 3.35 -16.13
CA SER A 9 -0.24 4.61 -15.99
C SER A 9 -0.31 5.23 -14.58
N GLY A 10 -0.74 4.47 -13.59
CA GLY A 10 -0.69 4.90 -12.19
C GLY A 10 0.75 5.00 -11.64
N PRO A 11 0.91 5.32 -10.33
CA PRO A 11 2.24 5.47 -9.72
C PRO A 11 3.18 4.29 -9.98
N ALA A 12 2.67 3.06 -9.87
CA ALA A 12 3.46 1.85 -10.14
C ALA A 12 3.90 1.75 -11.61
N GLY A 13 3.02 2.12 -12.56
CA GLY A 13 3.29 2.04 -13.99
C GLY A 13 4.32 3.04 -14.46
N LEU A 14 4.14 4.32 -14.14
CA LEU A 14 5.08 5.36 -14.52
C LEU A 14 6.46 5.12 -13.93
N GLN A 15 6.52 4.71 -12.67
CA GLN A 15 7.79 4.39 -12.02
C GLN A 15 8.46 3.17 -12.64
N MET A 16 7.70 2.10 -12.93
CA MET A 16 8.26 0.89 -13.52
C MET A 16 8.77 1.16 -14.94
N ALA A 17 8.02 1.92 -15.75
CA ALA A 17 8.44 2.35 -17.07
C ALA A 17 9.76 3.13 -17.00
N ASN A 18 9.86 4.09 -16.07
CA ASN A 18 11.09 4.86 -15.83
C ASN A 18 12.26 3.96 -15.42
N ALA A 19 12.06 3.03 -14.49
CA ALA A 19 13.11 2.15 -14.01
C ALA A 19 13.64 1.19 -15.12
N LEU A 20 12.76 0.72 -16.00
CA LEU A 20 13.12 -0.16 -17.13
C LEU A 20 13.90 0.61 -18.20
N GLU A 21 13.44 1.80 -18.51
CA GLU A 21 14.04 2.64 -19.52
C GLU A 21 15.46 3.09 -19.11
N GLN A 22 15.67 3.44 -17.82
CA GLN A 22 17.01 3.70 -17.27
C GLN A 22 17.99 2.52 -17.41
N ARG A 23 17.50 1.32 -17.74
CA ARG A 23 18.30 0.14 -18.11
C ARG A 23 18.47 -0.02 -19.63
N GLY A 24 18.04 0.97 -20.43
CA GLY A 24 18.18 0.97 -21.88
C GLY A 24 17.18 0.09 -22.61
N LEU A 25 16.09 -0.33 -21.95
CA LEU A 25 15.04 -1.14 -22.58
C LEU A 25 14.07 -0.25 -23.37
N LYS A 26 13.59 -0.74 -24.50
CA LYS A 26 12.51 -0.11 -25.24
C LYS A 26 11.17 -0.42 -24.56
N VAL A 27 10.60 0.61 -23.91
CA VAL A 27 9.36 0.49 -23.14
C VAL A 27 8.19 1.11 -23.91
N GLU A 28 7.07 0.39 -23.95
CA GLU A 28 5.76 0.93 -24.36
C GLU A 28 4.77 0.76 -23.20
N GLY A 29 3.83 1.69 -23.07
CA GLY A 29 2.77 1.64 -22.07
C GLY A 29 1.39 1.53 -22.71
N LEU A 30 0.46 0.86 -22.04
CA LEU A 30 -0.95 0.76 -22.42
C LEU A 30 -1.82 1.06 -21.19
N SER A 31 -2.66 2.10 -21.28
CA SER A 31 -3.53 2.51 -20.17
C SER A 31 -4.88 3.01 -20.68
N PRO A 32 -5.99 2.77 -19.96
CA PRO A 32 -7.29 3.33 -20.29
C PRO A 32 -7.38 4.84 -20.06
N THR A 33 -6.46 5.41 -19.25
CA THR A 33 -6.39 6.83 -18.95
C THR A 33 -5.07 7.41 -19.42
N ALA A 34 -5.07 8.72 -19.70
CA ALA A 34 -3.83 9.41 -20.06
C ALA A 34 -2.81 9.35 -18.92
N PRO A 35 -1.51 9.17 -19.22
CA PRO A 35 -0.49 9.02 -18.17
C PRO A 35 -0.25 10.30 -17.36
N ASP A 36 -0.69 11.46 -17.84
CA ASP A 36 -0.67 12.75 -17.19
C ASP A 36 -1.96 13.09 -16.42
N GLU A 37 -2.95 12.19 -16.43
CA GLU A 37 -4.13 12.35 -15.59
C GLU A 37 -3.73 12.34 -14.10
N PRO A 38 -4.14 13.37 -13.33
CA PRO A 38 -3.73 13.50 -11.93
C PRO A 38 -4.11 12.28 -11.09
N TRP A 39 -3.18 11.76 -10.31
CA TRP A 39 -3.49 10.67 -9.39
C TRP A 39 -4.47 11.12 -8.32
N PRO A 40 -5.57 10.37 -8.09
CA PRO A 40 -6.67 10.83 -7.24
C PRO A 40 -6.35 10.81 -5.74
N ASN A 41 -5.46 9.90 -5.31
CA ASN A 41 -5.25 9.61 -3.89
C ASN A 41 -4.09 10.40 -3.28
N THR A 42 -4.19 10.64 -2.00
CA THR A 42 -3.11 11.17 -1.16
C THR A 42 -2.17 10.04 -0.76
N TYR A 43 -0.85 10.26 -0.88
CA TYR A 43 0.16 9.25 -0.54
C TYR A 43 1.01 9.71 0.64
N GLY A 44 0.74 9.12 1.79
CA GLY A 44 1.56 9.28 2.99
C GLY A 44 2.75 8.32 2.98
N ILE A 45 3.88 8.77 3.55
CA ILE A 45 5.11 7.99 3.65
C ILE A 45 5.92 8.44 4.87
N TRP A 46 6.72 7.56 5.45
CA TRP A 46 7.71 7.98 6.41
C TRP A 46 8.84 8.75 5.69
N ALA A 47 9.18 9.94 6.18
CA ALA A 47 10.12 10.84 5.49
C ALA A 47 11.49 10.17 5.26
N ASP A 48 11.96 9.38 6.22
CA ASP A 48 13.23 8.65 6.15
C ASP A 48 13.26 7.59 5.02
N GLU A 49 12.10 7.12 4.53
CA GLU A 49 12.06 6.20 3.38
C GLU A 49 12.42 6.92 2.07
N LEU A 50 11.97 8.16 1.87
CA LEU A 50 12.37 8.97 0.71
C LEU A 50 13.80 9.49 0.83
N GLU A 51 14.22 9.89 2.03
CA GLU A 51 15.61 10.32 2.30
C GLU A 51 16.60 9.19 1.96
N ALA A 52 16.31 7.96 2.37
CA ALA A 52 17.16 6.80 2.06
C ALA A 52 17.27 6.50 0.55
N LEU A 53 16.38 7.06 -0.27
CA LEU A 53 16.38 6.93 -1.72
C LEU A 53 16.91 8.17 -2.44
N GLY A 54 17.28 9.24 -1.72
CA GLY A 54 17.65 10.53 -2.28
C GLY A 54 16.48 11.21 -3.01
N MET A 55 15.26 10.99 -2.51
CA MET A 55 14.01 11.47 -3.09
C MET A 55 13.25 12.42 -2.16
N GLU A 56 13.90 12.99 -1.16
CA GLU A 56 13.32 13.91 -0.19
C GLU A 56 12.69 15.16 -0.83
N ASP A 57 13.18 15.57 -1.98
CA ASP A 57 12.62 16.69 -2.77
C ASP A 57 11.18 16.43 -3.25
N PHE A 58 10.71 15.18 -3.23
CA PHE A 58 9.33 14.79 -3.55
C PHE A 58 8.41 14.76 -2.34
N LEU A 59 8.85 15.18 -1.16
CA LEU A 59 7.98 15.50 -0.05
C LEU A 59 7.31 16.86 -0.26
N TRP A 60 5.97 16.85 -0.34
CA TRP A 60 5.19 18.09 -0.35
C TRP A 60 5.18 18.75 1.03
N LYS A 61 5.01 17.92 2.08
CA LYS A 61 5.02 18.35 3.48
C LYS A 61 5.61 17.29 4.39
N ARG A 62 6.23 17.73 5.50
CA ARG A 62 6.83 16.88 6.52
C ARG A 62 6.37 17.31 7.91
N TRP A 63 6.03 16.35 8.75
CA TRP A 63 5.66 16.56 10.14
C TRP A 63 6.62 15.84 11.06
N GLN A 64 7.22 16.59 11.98
CA GLN A 64 8.06 16.05 13.05
C GLN A 64 7.21 15.62 14.25
N LYS A 65 6.07 16.28 14.45
CA LYS A 65 5.11 15.98 15.51
C LYS A 65 4.11 14.92 15.04
N THR A 66 4.56 13.67 15.01
CA THR A 66 3.72 12.52 14.65
C THR A 66 3.26 11.81 15.91
N THR A 67 1.95 11.60 16.04
CA THR A 67 1.32 11.10 17.27
C THR A 67 0.32 10.00 16.96
N ALA A 68 0.19 9.04 17.89
CA ALA A 68 -0.92 8.10 17.94
C ALA A 68 -1.69 8.25 19.26
N TYR A 69 -3.01 8.09 19.24
CA TYR A 69 -3.87 8.13 20.43
C TYR A 69 -4.56 6.78 20.62
N MET A 70 -4.34 6.15 21.77
CA MET A 70 -4.85 4.83 22.13
C MET A 70 -5.62 4.91 23.46
N GLY A 71 -6.92 5.19 23.37
CA GLY A 71 -7.71 5.52 24.55
C GLY A 71 -7.15 6.76 25.25
N ASP A 72 -6.84 6.67 26.54
CA ASP A 72 -6.28 7.77 27.32
C ASP A 72 -4.77 8.01 27.07
N LYS A 73 -4.13 7.17 26.29
CA LYS A 73 -2.69 7.28 26.02
C LYS A 73 -2.40 8.11 24.78
N THR A 74 -1.47 9.06 24.93
CA THR A 74 -0.87 9.82 23.82
C THR A 74 0.54 9.30 23.59
N ILE A 75 0.83 8.84 22.37
CA ILE A 75 2.09 8.20 22.00
C ILE A 75 2.79 9.05 20.95
N PRO A 76 3.84 9.83 21.32
CA PRO A 76 4.68 10.51 20.32
C PRO A 76 5.56 9.47 19.60
N LEU A 77 5.43 9.36 18.29
CA LEU A 77 6.12 8.33 17.50
C LEU A 77 7.59 8.66 17.23
N LYS A 78 7.99 9.93 17.33
CA LYS A 78 9.39 10.40 17.12
C LYS A 78 9.98 9.91 15.79
N ARG A 79 9.16 9.83 14.77
CA ARG A 79 9.52 9.53 13.39
C ARG A 79 8.75 10.47 12.50
N ASP A 80 9.46 11.11 11.59
CA ASP A 80 8.88 12.11 10.72
C ASP A 80 7.99 11.44 9.67
N TYR A 81 6.82 12.00 9.47
CA TYR A 81 5.89 11.58 8.43
C TYR A 81 5.79 12.64 7.34
N GLY A 82 5.51 12.23 6.11
CA GLY A 82 5.37 13.14 5.00
C GLY A 82 4.25 12.76 4.05
N LEU A 83 3.83 13.72 3.26
CA LEU A 83 3.03 13.49 2.07
C LEU A 83 3.92 13.63 0.83
N ILE A 84 3.75 12.69 -0.09
CA ILE A 84 4.39 12.77 -1.41
C ILE A 84 3.73 13.90 -2.22
N ASP A 85 4.55 14.76 -2.81
CA ASP A 85 4.13 15.69 -3.85
C ASP A 85 3.81 14.88 -5.12
N ARG A 86 2.56 14.46 -5.23
CA ARG A 86 2.11 13.59 -6.31
C ARG A 86 2.24 14.24 -7.69
N GLU A 87 2.01 15.55 -7.79
CA GLU A 87 2.11 16.28 -9.05
C GLU A 87 3.57 16.40 -9.50
N LYS A 88 4.46 16.77 -8.59
CA LYS A 88 5.90 16.85 -8.83
C LYS A 88 6.49 15.50 -9.19
N LEU A 89 6.12 14.45 -8.47
CA LEU A 89 6.61 13.09 -8.70
C LEU A 89 6.10 12.53 -10.03
N GLN A 90 4.79 12.68 -10.32
CA GLN A 90 4.20 12.28 -11.60
C GLN A 90 4.86 13.04 -12.76
N GLY A 91 4.95 14.36 -12.65
CA GLY A 91 5.60 15.18 -13.67
C GLY A 91 7.07 14.85 -13.89
N HIS A 92 7.79 14.46 -12.83
CA HIS A 92 9.17 13.99 -12.93
C HIS A 92 9.24 12.70 -13.77
N TRP A 93 8.45 11.68 -13.46
CA TRP A 93 8.49 10.44 -14.23
C TRP A 93 7.99 10.59 -15.65
N LEU A 94 6.97 11.42 -15.89
CA LEU A 94 6.51 11.72 -17.25
C LEU A 94 7.61 12.37 -18.10
N LYS A 95 8.34 13.35 -17.54
CA LYS A 95 9.47 13.98 -18.23
C LYS A 95 10.58 12.98 -18.55
N GLN A 96 10.92 12.11 -17.59
CA GLN A 96 11.90 11.04 -17.79
C GLN A 96 11.43 10.10 -18.91
N ASN A 97 10.22 9.55 -18.79
CA ASN A 97 9.65 8.66 -19.78
C ASN A 97 9.64 9.28 -21.20
N GLN A 98 9.27 10.54 -21.30
CA GLN A 98 9.28 11.25 -22.58
C GLN A 98 10.70 11.44 -23.13
N HIS A 99 11.65 11.86 -22.28
CA HIS A 99 13.05 12.08 -22.67
C HIS A 99 13.68 10.81 -23.27
N HIS A 100 13.32 9.66 -22.73
CA HIS A 100 13.87 8.36 -23.11
C HIS A 100 13.00 7.58 -24.10
N GLY A 101 11.94 8.18 -24.61
CA GLY A 101 11.16 7.67 -25.72
C GLY A 101 10.13 6.59 -25.36
N VAL A 102 9.67 6.54 -24.09
CA VAL A 102 8.54 5.69 -23.71
C VAL A 102 7.28 6.19 -24.44
N THR A 103 6.62 5.28 -25.16
CA THR A 103 5.37 5.59 -25.87
C THR A 103 4.19 5.03 -25.09
N TRP A 104 3.24 5.89 -24.72
CA TRP A 104 1.99 5.50 -24.08
C TRP A 104 0.86 5.40 -25.08
N HIS A 105 0.18 4.27 -25.10
CA HIS A 105 -1.01 4.00 -25.91
C HIS A 105 -2.26 4.09 -25.05
N MET A 106 -3.32 4.66 -25.60
CA MET A 106 -4.64 4.67 -24.97
C MET A 106 -5.38 3.39 -25.30
N GLY A 107 -5.82 2.67 -24.28
CA GLY A 107 -6.58 1.43 -24.41
C GLY A 107 -6.58 0.63 -23.12
N LYS A 108 -7.59 -0.21 -22.94
CA LYS A 108 -7.69 -1.09 -21.78
C LYS A 108 -7.33 -2.52 -22.17
N ALA A 109 -6.27 -3.05 -21.60
CA ALA A 109 -5.83 -4.41 -21.82
C ALA A 109 -6.94 -5.42 -21.46
N ALA A 110 -7.22 -6.37 -22.34
CA ALA A 110 -8.29 -7.37 -22.18
C ALA A 110 -7.73 -8.79 -22.14
N GLU A 111 -6.83 -9.11 -23.07
CA GLU A 111 -6.31 -10.47 -23.23
C GLU A 111 -4.81 -10.45 -23.50
N VAL A 112 -4.14 -11.55 -23.19
CA VAL A 112 -2.74 -11.76 -23.52
C VAL A 112 -2.52 -13.16 -24.08
N ALA A 113 -1.83 -13.23 -25.22
CA ALA A 113 -1.34 -14.46 -25.80
C ALA A 113 0.20 -14.52 -25.73
N HIS A 114 0.73 -15.71 -25.55
CA HIS A 114 2.16 -15.91 -25.42
C HIS A 114 2.69 -16.87 -26.49
N SER A 115 3.84 -16.53 -27.04
CA SER A 115 4.64 -17.42 -27.93
C SER A 115 5.99 -17.71 -27.26
N SER A 116 6.83 -18.47 -27.94
CA SER A 116 8.19 -18.75 -27.46
C SER A 116 9.09 -17.50 -27.44
N ARG A 117 8.73 -16.42 -28.12
CA ARG A 117 9.60 -15.23 -28.27
C ARG A 117 8.98 -13.93 -27.80
N ARG A 118 7.66 -13.86 -27.67
CA ARG A 118 6.95 -12.62 -27.35
C ARG A 118 5.60 -12.90 -26.68
N SER A 119 5.10 -11.87 -26.06
CA SER A 119 3.72 -11.78 -25.61
C SER A 119 2.97 -10.74 -26.44
N GLU A 120 1.70 -10.98 -26.72
CA GLU A 120 0.80 -10.08 -27.47
C GLU A 120 -0.40 -9.77 -26.57
N VAL A 121 -0.59 -8.49 -26.27
CA VAL A 121 -1.72 -7.98 -25.51
C VAL A 121 -2.73 -7.40 -26.48
N THR A 122 -3.99 -7.83 -26.38
CA THR A 122 -5.11 -7.25 -27.13
C THR A 122 -5.94 -6.37 -26.18
N ASP A 123 -6.23 -5.16 -26.59
CA ASP A 123 -7.11 -4.26 -25.85
C ASP A 123 -8.60 -4.51 -26.16
N GLU A 124 -9.50 -3.87 -25.39
CA GLU A 124 -10.96 -4.01 -25.61
C GLU A 124 -11.44 -3.55 -27.01
N SER A 125 -10.64 -2.80 -27.77
CA SER A 125 -10.93 -2.39 -29.14
C SER A 125 -10.49 -3.43 -30.19
N GLY A 126 -9.77 -4.47 -29.78
CA GLY A 126 -9.18 -5.49 -30.64
C GLY A 126 -7.79 -5.12 -31.18
N LYS A 127 -7.21 -3.99 -30.79
CA LYS A 127 -5.85 -3.60 -31.17
C LYS A 127 -4.82 -4.40 -30.39
N THR A 128 -3.76 -4.84 -31.07
CA THR A 128 -2.73 -5.72 -30.52
C THR A 128 -1.39 -4.99 -30.33
N TYR A 129 -0.74 -5.26 -29.20
CA TYR A 129 0.56 -4.72 -28.82
C TYR A 129 1.52 -5.87 -28.50
N SER A 130 2.71 -5.84 -29.08
CA SER A 130 3.68 -6.94 -28.93
C SER A 130 4.92 -6.51 -28.16
N ALA A 131 5.32 -7.30 -27.16
CA ALA A 131 6.55 -7.10 -26.40
C ALA A 131 7.20 -8.43 -26.01
N ARG A 132 8.50 -8.40 -25.64
CA ARG A 132 9.19 -9.58 -25.15
C ARG A 132 8.70 -9.99 -23.77
N ILE A 133 8.31 -9.04 -22.93
CA ILE A 133 7.68 -9.27 -21.62
C ILE A 133 6.56 -8.24 -21.35
N VAL A 134 5.54 -8.63 -20.57
CA VAL A 134 4.44 -7.75 -20.14
C VAL A 134 4.50 -7.58 -18.63
N ILE A 135 4.39 -6.34 -18.16
CA ILE A 135 4.30 -5.99 -16.75
C ILE A 135 2.94 -5.36 -16.49
N ASP A 136 2.13 -6.00 -15.66
CA ASP A 136 0.82 -5.50 -15.25
C ASP A 136 0.94 -4.65 -13.99
N THR A 137 0.65 -3.37 -14.10
CA THR A 137 0.64 -2.37 -13.04
C THR A 137 -0.75 -1.75 -12.86
N SER A 138 -1.80 -2.41 -13.36
CA SER A 138 -3.16 -1.87 -13.44
C SER A 138 -3.91 -1.81 -12.09
N GLY A 139 -3.23 -2.09 -10.99
CA GLY A 139 -3.77 -1.94 -9.64
C GLY A 139 -4.27 -3.26 -9.04
N HIS A 140 -5.08 -3.16 -7.98
CA HIS A 140 -5.52 -4.32 -7.21
C HIS A 140 -6.56 -5.22 -7.93
N ASN A 141 -7.20 -4.70 -8.97
CA ASN A 141 -7.99 -5.48 -9.93
C ASN A 141 -7.17 -5.62 -11.23
N PRO A 142 -6.21 -6.54 -11.27
CA PRO A 142 -5.26 -6.62 -12.37
C PRO A 142 -5.95 -6.99 -13.69
N ALA A 143 -5.49 -6.34 -14.78
CA ALA A 143 -6.03 -6.60 -16.10
C ALA A 143 -5.65 -7.99 -16.63
N LEU A 144 -4.42 -8.42 -16.38
CA LEU A 144 -3.84 -9.63 -16.98
C LEU A 144 -3.27 -10.62 -15.97
N VAL A 145 -2.84 -10.16 -14.81
CA VAL A 145 -2.25 -11.02 -13.76
C VAL A 145 -3.32 -11.93 -13.14
N LYS A 146 -3.05 -13.21 -13.13
CA LYS A 146 -3.86 -14.22 -12.43
C LYS A 146 -3.40 -14.38 -10.98
N ARG A 147 -4.34 -14.58 -10.08
CA ARG A 147 -4.09 -14.79 -8.65
C ARG A 147 -4.36 -16.22 -8.24
N LEU A 148 -3.72 -16.63 -7.17
CA LEU A 148 -4.08 -17.88 -6.50
C LEU A 148 -5.53 -17.80 -5.98
N PRO A 149 -6.23 -18.93 -5.84
CA PRO A 149 -7.59 -18.95 -5.29
C PRO A 149 -7.66 -18.29 -3.91
N MET A 150 -8.71 -17.51 -3.70
CA MET A 150 -8.99 -16.92 -2.39
C MET A 150 -9.41 -18.00 -1.40
N MET A 151 -8.75 -18.01 -0.24
CA MET A 151 -9.06 -18.92 0.86
C MET A 151 -10.02 -18.29 1.89
N LYS A 152 -10.16 -16.97 1.87
CA LYS A 152 -10.96 -16.16 2.80
C LYS A 152 -11.60 -14.98 2.08
N PRO A 153 -12.67 -14.38 2.64
CA PRO A 153 -13.18 -13.10 2.13
C PRO A 153 -12.10 -12.03 2.07
N ILE A 154 -12.17 -11.18 1.06
CA ILE A 154 -11.25 -10.04 0.95
C ILE A 154 -11.61 -9.02 2.03
N ALA A 155 -10.61 -8.67 2.83
CA ALA A 155 -10.67 -7.57 3.77
C ALA A 155 -10.16 -6.29 3.11
N TYR A 156 -10.85 -5.20 3.36
CA TYR A 156 -10.53 -3.89 2.78
C TYR A 156 -10.17 -2.89 3.88
N GLN A 157 -9.15 -2.11 3.63
CA GLN A 157 -9.01 -0.81 4.26
C GLN A 157 -9.95 0.14 3.54
N ALA A 158 -10.81 0.81 4.32
CA ALA A 158 -11.76 1.78 3.80
C ALA A 158 -11.58 3.10 4.56
N ALA A 159 -11.58 4.21 3.85
CA ALA A 159 -11.38 5.52 4.42
C ALA A 159 -12.22 6.59 3.73
N TYR A 160 -12.76 7.50 4.53
CA TYR A 160 -13.45 8.70 4.08
C TYR A 160 -12.75 9.91 4.67
N GLY A 161 -12.21 10.76 3.82
CA GLY A 161 -11.42 11.90 4.22
C GLY A 161 -11.90 13.22 3.62
N VAL A 162 -11.71 14.30 4.36
CA VAL A 162 -12.00 15.66 3.94
C VAL A 162 -10.76 16.53 4.07
N VAL A 163 -10.37 17.18 2.98
CA VAL A 163 -9.44 18.30 2.97
C VAL A 163 -10.22 19.59 2.98
N GLY A 164 -9.96 20.49 3.91
CA GLY A 164 -10.71 21.72 3.98
C GLY A 164 -10.38 22.61 5.18
N LYS A 165 -11.23 23.61 5.43
CA LYS A 165 -11.16 24.50 6.60
C LYS A 165 -12.21 24.09 7.62
N PHE A 166 -11.87 24.24 8.88
CA PHE A 166 -12.68 23.83 10.02
C PHE A 166 -12.91 25.00 10.96
N SER A 167 -14.00 24.95 11.74
CA SER A 167 -14.34 26.01 12.71
C SER A 167 -13.32 26.17 13.85
N ALA A 168 -12.55 25.11 14.12
CA ALA A 168 -11.41 25.07 15.00
C ALA A 168 -10.43 23.97 14.49
N PRO A 169 -9.16 24.02 14.87
CA PRO A 169 -8.19 23.00 14.47
C PRO A 169 -8.63 21.59 14.89
N PRO A 170 -8.85 20.63 13.96
CA PRO A 170 -9.22 19.25 14.29
C PRO A 170 -8.07 18.46 14.92
N VAL A 171 -6.84 18.88 14.67
CA VAL A 171 -5.59 18.42 15.30
C VAL A 171 -4.74 19.64 15.65
N GLU A 172 -3.73 19.48 16.52
CA GLU A 172 -2.88 20.60 16.87
C GLU A 172 -2.12 21.15 15.66
N PRO A 173 -1.88 22.48 15.58
CA PRO A 173 -1.05 23.05 14.52
C PRO A 173 0.31 22.38 14.40
N GLY A 174 0.70 22.06 13.17
CA GLY A 174 1.94 21.36 12.87
C GLY A 174 1.95 19.87 13.23
N GLN A 175 0.82 19.30 13.65
CA GLN A 175 0.71 17.89 14.03
C GLN A 175 0.23 17.01 12.86
N MET A 176 0.72 15.78 12.87
CA MET A 176 0.20 14.65 12.14
C MET A 176 -0.25 13.57 13.14
N VAL A 177 -1.49 13.14 13.05
CA VAL A 177 -2.06 12.04 13.82
C VAL A 177 -2.13 10.81 12.93
N LEU A 178 -1.29 9.81 13.24
CA LEU A 178 -1.23 8.57 12.46
C LEU A 178 -2.46 7.69 12.70
N MET A 179 -2.87 7.56 13.97
CA MET A 179 -4.00 6.75 14.39
C MET A 179 -4.59 7.34 15.68
N ASP A 180 -5.86 7.66 15.67
CA ASP A 180 -6.60 8.04 16.88
C ASP A 180 -7.78 7.09 17.08
N TYR A 181 -7.57 6.08 17.92
CA TYR A 181 -8.57 5.07 18.26
C TYR A 181 -9.46 5.47 19.44
N ARG A 182 -9.48 6.73 19.88
CA ARG A 182 -10.47 7.17 20.88
C ARG A 182 -11.87 7.06 20.28
N ASP A 183 -12.78 6.42 20.97
CA ASP A 183 -14.14 6.10 20.50
C ASP A 183 -15.26 6.70 21.37
N ASP A 184 -14.90 7.67 22.23
CA ASP A 184 -15.79 8.38 23.15
C ASP A 184 -16.91 9.15 22.45
N HIS A 185 -16.72 9.52 21.19
CA HIS A 185 -17.73 10.13 20.31
C HIS A 185 -18.80 9.16 19.82
N LEU A 186 -18.59 7.84 19.92
CA LEU A 186 -19.52 6.83 19.44
C LEU A 186 -20.55 6.44 20.51
N PRO A 187 -21.83 6.31 20.17
CA PRO A 187 -22.82 5.70 21.05
C PRO A 187 -22.46 4.26 21.41
N ALA A 188 -22.89 3.80 22.60
CA ALA A 188 -22.56 2.46 23.11
C ALA A 188 -22.85 1.29 22.14
N PRO A 189 -23.93 1.27 21.35
CA PRO A 189 -24.16 0.25 20.34
C PRO A 189 -23.10 0.26 19.22
N GLU A 190 -22.64 1.44 18.79
CA GLU A 190 -21.67 1.60 17.71
C GLU A 190 -20.25 1.23 18.11
N ARG A 191 -19.87 1.35 19.37
CA ARG A 191 -18.58 0.88 19.91
C ARG A 191 -18.40 -0.64 19.83
N LYS A 192 -19.50 -1.38 19.58
CA LYS A 192 -19.46 -2.85 19.37
C LYS A 192 -19.24 -3.23 17.92
N LEU A 193 -19.37 -2.29 16.99
CA LEU A 193 -19.13 -2.49 15.57
C LEU A 193 -17.62 -2.45 15.29
N PRO A 194 -17.18 -2.88 14.08
CA PRO A 194 -15.78 -2.84 13.70
C PRO A 194 -15.16 -1.47 13.96
N PRO A 195 -13.98 -1.43 14.62
CA PRO A 195 -13.36 -0.18 15.04
C PRO A 195 -12.84 0.64 13.86
N THR A 196 -12.87 1.96 14.01
CA THR A 196 -12.27 2.93 13.09
C THR A 196 -11.40 3.90 13.87
N PHE A 197 -10.52 4.59 13.19
CA PHE A 197 -9.63 5.60 13.77
C PHE A 197 -9.56 6.84 12.89
N LEU A 198 -9.22 7.97 13.50
CA LEU A 198 -8.91 9.18 12.77
C LEU A 198 -7.44 9.15 12.33
N TYR A 199 -7.22 9.41 11.04
CA TYR A 199 -5.95 9.82 10.45
C TYR A 199 -6.08 11.29 10.07
N ALA A 200 -5.18 12.16 10.53
CA ALA A 200 -5.34 13.58 10.32
C ALA A 200 -4.04 14.38 10.37
N MET A 201 -4.00 15.49 9.63
CA MET A 201 -2.81 16.33 9.57
C MET A 201 -3.14 17.79 9.28
N ASP A 202 -2.32 18.67 9.85
CA ASP A 202 -2.30 20.09 9.50
C ASP A 202 -1.55 20.28 8.18
N LEU A 203 -2.26 20.74 7.14
CA LEU A 203 -1.68 21.05 5.84
C LEU A 203 -1.12 22.48 5.74
N GLY A 204 -1.30 23.30 6.79
CA GLY A 204 -0.94 24.72 6.82
C GLY A 204 -2.03 25.62 6.26
N HIS A 205 -1.91 26.94 6.51
CA HIS A 205 -2.86 27.94 6.02
C HIS A 205 -4.31 27.66 6.45
N ASP A 206 -4.50 27.16 7.67
CA ASP A 206 -5.79 26.74 8.24
C ASP A 206 -6.51 25.62 7.43
N ILE A 207 -5.75 24.90 6.60
CA ILE A 207 -6.26 23.74 5.86
C ILE A 207 -5.80 22.46 6.59
N TYR A 208 -6.72 21.54 6.78
CA TYR A 208 -6.46 20.25 7.40
C TYR A 208 -6.97 19.12 6.51
N PHE A 209 -6.33 17.97 6.63
CA PHE A 209 -6.86 16.71 6.14
C PHE A 209 -7.28 15.88 7.35
N VAL A 210 -8.51 15.41 7.35
CA VAL A 210 -9.07 14.52 8.38
C VAL A 210 -9.75 13.35 7.71
N GLU A 211 -9.48 12.15 8.18
CA GLU A 211 -9.96 10.92 7.55
C GLU A 211 -10.37 9.90 8.62
N GLU A 212 -11.60 9.40 8.55
CA GLU A 212 -12.03 8.25 9.35
C GLU A 212 -11.75 6.98 8.57
N THR A 213 -10.94 6.10 9.15
CA THR A 213 -10.34 4.96 8.48
C THR A 213 -10.62 3.68 9.25
N SER A 214 -10.95 2.58 8.58
CA SER A 214 -10.87 1.23 9.13
C SER A 214 -9.50 0.63 8.81
N LEU A 215 -8.87 -0.07 9.76
CA LEU A 215 -7.61 -0.77 9.47
C LEU A 215 -7.82 -1.83 8.39
N ALA A 216 -8.74 -2.74 8.61
CA ALA A 216 -9.25 -3.71 7.64
C ALA A 216 -10.54 -4.36 8.17
N HIS A 217 -11.45 -4.68 7.28
CA HIS A 217 -12.67 -5.44 7.59
C HIS A 217 -13.21 -6.16 6.35
N ALA A 218 -13.85 -7.31 6.52
CA ALA A 218 -14.47 -8.09 5.45
C ALA A 218 -15.98 -8.31 5.73
N PRO A 219 -16.88 -7.74 4.91
CA PRO A 219 -16.66 -6.78 3.82
C PRO A 219 -16.16 -5.43 4.33
N GLY A 220 -15.57 -4.59 3.44
CA GLY A 220 -15.13 -3.23 3.80
C GLY A 220 -16.24 -2.40 4.45
N ILE A 221 -15.89 -1.56 5.41
CA ILE A 221 -16.84 -0.63 6.05
C ILE A 221 -17.35 0.35 4.98
N SER A 222 -18.66 0.61 4.96
CA SER A 222 -19.27 1.50 3.97
C SER A 222 -18.80 2.95 4.13
N MET A 223 -18.69 3.67 3.01
CA MET A 223 -18.33 5.10 3.02
C MET A 223 -19.30 5.93 3.86
N ASP A 224 -20.61 5.66 3.78
CA ASP A 224 -21.64 6.36 4.60
C ASP A 224 -21.38 6.17 6.11
N THR A 225 -20.91 5.00 6.52
CA THR A 225 -20.57 4.75 7.92
C THR A 225 -19.34 5.55 8.34
N LEU A 226 -18.31 5.59 7.50
CA LEU A 226 -17.08 6.34 7.77
C LEU A 226 -17.35 7.86 7.79
N GLU A 227 -18.08 8.36 6.82
CA GLU A 227 -18.51 9.78 6.76
C GLU A 227 -19.27 10.17 8.02
N ARG A 228 -20.30 9.39 8.38
CA ARG A 228 -21.08 9.65 9.60
C ARG A 228 -20.20 9.63 10.86
N ARG A 229 -19.28 8.68 10.99
CA ARG A 229 -18.36 8.60 12.15
C ARG A 229 -17.39 9.76 12.19
N LEU A 230 -16.88 10.22 11.03
CA LEU A 230 -16.05 11.41 10.95
C LEU A 230 -16.79 12.63 11.47
N HIS A 231 -18.02 12.85 11.00
CA HIS A 231 -18.86 13.96 11.48
C HIS A 231 -19.16 13.86 12.97
N GLN A 232 -19.48 12.67 13.50
CA GLN A 232 -19.70 12.45 14.93
C GLN A 232 -18.45 12.79 15.75
N ARG A 233 -17.28 12.37 15.29
CA ARG A 233 -15.99 12.65 15.95
C ARG A 233 -15.67 14.14 15.97
N LEU A 234 -15.84 14.82 14.84
CA LEU A 234 -15.62 16.27 14.74
C LEU A 234 -16.59 17.04 15.64
N ALA A 235 -17.89 16.72 15.56
CA ALA A 235 -18.91 17.36 16.39
C ALA A 235 -18.66 17.16 17.89
N HIS A 236 -18.24 15.95 18.31
CA HIS A 236 -17.88 15.66 19.70
C HIS A 236 -16.72 16.54 20.21
N ARG A 237 -15.82 16.94 19.30
CA ARG A 237 -14.71 17.85 19.58
C ARG A 237 -15.08 19.33 19.42
N GLY A 238 -16.34 19.65 19.12
CA GLY A 238 -16.78 21.02 18.84
C GLY A 238 -16.23 21.59 17.54
N VAL A 239 -15.84 20.73 16.59
CA VAL A 239 -15.28 21.11 15.30
C VAL A 239 -16.30 20.86 14.20
N ASN A 240 -16.49 21.82 13.29
CA ASN A 240 -17.34 21.70 12.11
C ASN A 240 -16.51 21.93 10.84
N ILE A 241 -16.86 21.27 9.75
CA ILE A 241 -16.34 21.56 8.42
C ILE A 241 -16.95 22.88 7.96
N VAL A 242 -16.12 23.89 7.65
CA VAL A 242 -16.54 25.22 7.20
C VAL A 242 -16.45 25.33 5.68
N GLU A 243 -15.38 24.77 5.10
CA GLU A 243 -15.13 24.79 3.66
C GLU A 243 -14.53 23.44 3.27
N GLU A 244 -15.17 22.73 2.37
CA GLU A 244 -14.70 21.46 1.82
C GLU A 244 -13.99 21.73 0.51
N HIS A 245 -12.68 21.43 0.44
CA HIS A 245 -11.89 21.58 -0.77
C HIS A 245 -11.86 20.32 -1.60
N HIS A 246 -11.77 19.15 -0.92
CA HIS A 246 -11.68 17.85 -1.56
C HIS A 246 -12.17 16.76 -0.62
N VAL A 247 -12.88 15.78 -1.18
CA VAL A 247 -13.27 14.54 -0.47
C VAL A 247 -12.52 13.37 -1.08
N GLU A 248 -11.80 12.64 -0.23
CA GLU A 248 -11.11 11.41 -0.61
C GLU A 248 -11.89 10.20 -0.11
N ARG A 249 -12.10 9.23 -1.00
CA ARG A 249 -12.73 7.94 -0.71
C ARG A 249 -11.78 6.83 -1.12
N CYS A 250 -11.18 6.18 -0.14
CA CYS A 250 -10.25 5.09 -0.36
C CYS A 250 -10.89 3.75 -0.01
N LEU A 251 -10.73 2.78 -0.92
CA LEU A 251 -11.11 1.39 -0.69
C LEU A 251 -10.11 0.49 -1.42
N PHE A 252 -9.30 -0.22 -0.68
CA PHE A 252 -8.34 -1.15 -1.27
C PHE A 252 -8.17 -2.42 -0.42
N PRO A 253 -7.89 -3.57 -1.06
CA PRO A 253 -7.80 -4.85 -0.38
C PRO A 253 -6.48 -4.98 0.39
N MET A 254 -6.55 -5.57 1.59
CA MET A 254 -5.42 -5.77 2.49
C MET A 254 -4.87 -7.20 2.47
N ASN A 255 -5.73 -8.20 2.29
CA ASN A 255 -5.38 -9.63 2.32
C ASN A 255 -5.50 -10.32 0.96
N MET A 256 -5.20 -9.60 -0.13
CA MET A 256 -5.24 -10.20 -1.47
C MET A 256 -4.29 -11.40 -1.56
N PRO A 257 -4.74 -12.51 -2.16
CA PRO A 257 -3.85 -13.63 -2.42
C PRO A 257 -2.71 -13.21 -3.33
N LEU A 258 -1.57 -13.86 -3.14
CA LEU A 258 -0.42 -13.66 -4.03
C LEU A 258 -0.80 -14.02 -5.48
N PRO A 259 -0.15 -13.39 -6.47
CA PRO A 259 -0.26 -13.84 -7.86
C PRO A 259 0.22 -15.28 -8.02
N ASP A 260 -0.21 -15.93 -9.10
CA ASP A 260 0.45 -17.14 -9.58
C ASP A 260 1.85 -16.75 -10.10
N LEU A 261 2.89 -17.07 -9.35
CA LEU A 261 4.28 -16.69 -9.68
C LEU A 261 4.88 -17.53 -10.83
N THR A 262 4.10 -18.44 -11.41
CA THR A 262 4.52 -19.26 -12.57
C THR A 262 4.04 -18.69 -13.91
N GLN A 263 3.17 -17.66 -13.87
CA GLN A 263 2.63 -17.02 -15.06
C GLN A 263 3.65 -16.14 -15.80
N LEU A 264 3.38 -15.89 -17.08
CA LEU A 264 4.28 -15.14 -17.98
C LEU A 264 4.10 -13.62 -17.88
N VAL A 265 2.96 -13.14 -17.43
CA VAL A 265 2.74 -11.73 -17.11
C VAL A 265 3.29 -11.47 -15.73
N VAL A 266 4.13 -10.45 -15.60
CA VAL A 266 4.68 -10.05 -14.30
C VAL A 266 3.83 -8.93 -13.73
N GLY A 267 3.34 -9.08 -12.51
CA GLY A 267 2.66 -7.99 -11.80
C GLY A 267 3.64 -7.05 -11.12
N PHE A 268 3.23 -5.79 -10.93
CA PHE A 268 3.93 -4.85 -10.05
C PHE A 268 2.93 -3.94 -9.35
N GLY A 269 3.22 -3.50 -8.13
CA GLY A 269 2.28 -2.74 -7.30
C GLY A 269 1.07 -3.55 -6.84
N GLY A 270 -0.12 -2.99 -6.93
CA GLY A 270 -1.36 -3.66 -6.55
C GLY A 270 -1.62 -4.97 -7.31
N ALA A 271 -1.25 -5.04 -8.59
CA ALA A 271 -1.36 -6.24 -9.40
C ALA A 271 -0.51 -7.40 -8.87
N ALA A 272 0.60 -7.10 -8.22
CA ALA A 272 1.49 -8.07 -7.59
C ALA A 272 1.22 -8.32 -6.11
N SER A 273 0.12 -7.85 -5.53
CA SER A 273 -0.19 -7.94 -4.09
C SER A 273 0.89 -7.28 -3.20
N MET A 274 1.48 -6.16 -3.67
CA MET A 274 2.54 -5.45 -2.94
C MET A 274 2.03 -4.52 -1.82
N VAL A 275 0.71 -4.37 -1.67
CA VAL A 275 0.15 -3.68 -0.50
C VAL A 275 0.58 -4.42 0.75
N HIS A 276 1.16 -3.70 1.71
CA HIS A 276 1.60 -4.30 2.97
C HIS A 276 0.39 -4.74 3.78
N PRO A 277 0.22 -6.04 4.11
CA PRO A 277 -1.03 -6.54 4.69
C PRO A 277 -1.41 -5.87 6.01
N ALA A 278 -0.44 -5.53 6.85
CA ALA A 278 -0.71 -4.97 8.17
C ALA A 278 -0.81 -3.44 8.22
N THR A 279 -0.44 -2.70 7.15
CA THR A 279 -0.36 -1.24 7.18
C THR A 279 -1.06 -0.54 6.02
N GLY A 280 -1.29 -1.24 4.91
CA GLY A 280 -1.78 -0.64 3.66
C GLY A 280 -0.73 0.14 2.87
N TYR A 281 0.48 0.30 3.40
CA TYR A 281 1.55 1.03 2.72
C TYR A 281 2.05 0.27 1.48
N MET A 282 2.36 1.01 0.42
CA MET A 282 2.89 0.43 -0.81
C MET A 282 3.97 1.32 -1.46
N GLN A 283 3.87 2.64 -1.35
CA GLN A 283 4.71 3.57 -2.10
C GLN A 283 6.22 3.37 -1.85
N GLY A 284 6.65 3.28 -0.61
CA GLY A 284 8.05 2.99 -0.29
C GLY A 284 8.55 1.66 -0.88
N ALA A 285 7.69 0.63 -0.87
CA ALA A 285 8.01 -0.66 -1.49
C ALA A 285 8.13 -0.57 -3.02
N LEU A 286 7.28 0.21 -3.70
CA LEU A 286 7.40 0.46 -5.14
C LEU A 286 8.76 1.09 -5.47
N LEU A 287 9.11 2.17 -4.76
CA LEU A 287 10.34 2.91 -4.97
C LEU A 287 11.59 2.03 -4.77
N ARG A 288 11.61 1.21 -3.73
CA ARG A 288 12.74 0.33 -3.42
C ARG A 288 12.88 -0.87 -4.36
N ARG A 289 11.75 -1.41 -4.89
CA ARG A 289 11.78 -2.68 -5.64
C ARG A 289 11.85 -2.52 -7.15
N SER A 290 11.41 -1.38 -7.71
CA SER A 290 11.41 -1.17 -9.15
C SER A 290 12.82 -1.19 -9.76
N PRO A 291 13.91 -0.62 -9.15
CA PRO A 291 15.23 -0.66 -9.74
C PRO A 291 15.81 -2.08 -9.86
N ASP A 292 15.59 -2.92 -8.86
CA ASP A 292 16.06 -4.31 -8.88
C ASP A 292 15.29 -5.16 -9.88
N LEU A 293 13.96 -5.00 -9.94
CA LEU A 293 13.12 -5.68 -10.91
C LEU A 293 13.52 -5.29 -12.34
N ALA A 294 13.71 -4.00 -12.60
CA ALA A 294 14.14 -3.50 -13.91
C ALA A 294 15.53 -4.04 -14.30
N ARG A 295 16.47 -4.07 -13.37
CA ARG A 295 17.81 -4.62 -13.58
C ARG A 295 17.76 -6.09 -13.98
N VAL A 296 16.99 -6.92 -13.27
CA VAL A 296 16.89 -8.36 -13.57
C VAL A 296 16.20 -8.59 -14.92
N ILE A 297 15.17 -7.83 -15.24
CA ILE A 297 14.51 -7.92 -16.54
C ILE A 297 15.47 -7.55 -17.66
N ALA A 298 16.23 -6.44 -17.52
CA ALA A 298 17.21 -6.03 -18.52
C ALA A 298 18.28 -7.11 -18.75
N GLN A 299 18.90 -7.61 -17.69
CA GLN A 299 19.88 -8.70 -17.77
C GLN A 299 19.31 -9.95 -18.44
N SER A 300 18.06 -10.32 -18.11
CA SER A 300 17.41 -11.48 -18.73
C SER A 300 17.13 -11.27 -20.22
N LEU A 301 16.98 -10.03 -20.67
CA LEU A 301 16.70 -9.67 -22.05
C LEU A 301 17.95 -9.42 -22.89
N GLU A 302 19.16 -9.38 -22.30
CA GLU A 302 20.43 -9.21 -23.06
C GLU A 302 20.62 -10.31 -24.10
N ALA A 303 20.30 -11.56 -23.75
CA ALA A 303 20.32 -12.65 -24.70
C ALA A 303 19.01 -12.65 -25.53
N THR A 304 19.15 -12.54 -26.85
CA THR A 304 18.02 -12.52 -27.79
C THR A 304 17.24 -13.83 -27.84
N SER A 305 17.84 -14.93 -27.37
CA SER A 305 17.25 -16.27 -27.28
C SER A 305 16.43 -16.51 -26.02
N THR A 306 16.50 -15.62 -25.01
CA THR A 306 15.76 -15.78 -23.74
C THR A 306 14.27 -15.74 -23.98
N SER A 307 13.55 -16.76 -23.54
CA SER A 307 12.11 -16.85 -23.68
C SER A 307 11.38 -15.94 -22.66
N PRO A 308 10.16 -15.47 -22.97
CA PRO A 308 9.33 -14.73 -22.00
C PRO A 308 9.16 -15.46 -20.68
N LYS A 309 9.15 -16.79 -20.70
CA LYS A 309 9.03 -17.64 -19.51
C LYS A 309 10.25 -17.49 -18.56
N GLU A 310 11.44 -17.47 -19.11
CA GLU A 310 12.67 -17.31 -18.32
C GLU A 310 12.76 -15.92 -17.72
N VAL A 311 12.43 -14.88 -18.50
CA VAL A 311 12.36 -13.48 -18.02
C VAL A 311 11.33 -13.35 -16.89
N ALA A 312 10.10 -13.84 -17.10
CA ALA A 312 9.04 -13.78 -16.10
C ALA A 312 9.42 -14.52 -14.80
N LYS A 313 10.04 -15.72 -14.93
CA LYS A 313 10.54 -16.47 -13.77
C LYS A 313 11.56 -15.68 -12.95
N ALA A 314 12.56 -15.10 -13.60
CA ALA A 314 13.57 -14.29 -12.94
C ALA A 314 12.97 -13.04 -12.29
N ALA A 315 12.03 -12.37 -12.97
CA ALA A 315 11.31 -11.21 -12.47
C ALA A 315 10.47 -11.54 -11.23
N TRP A 316 9.68 -12.61 -11.25
CA TRP A 316 8.90 -13.07 -10.11
C TRP A 316 9.76 -13.48 -8.92
N GLN A 317 10.88 -14.17 -9.14
CA GLN A 317 11.82 -14.53 -8.08
C GLN A 317 12.48 -13.30 -7.44
N THR A 318 12.70 -12.24 -8.22
CA THR A 318 13.23 -10.96 -7.70
C THR A 318 12.17 -10.22 -6.89
N LEU A 319 10.94 -10.18 -7.37
CA LEU A 319 9.85 -9.46 -6.72
C LEU A 319 9.38 -10.18 -5.45
N TRP A 320 9.27 -11.52 -5.51
CA TRP A 320 8.80 -12.39 -4.44
C TRP A 320 9.81 -13.51 -4.13
N PRO A 321 11.02 -13.17 -3.62
CA PRO A 321 11.93 -14.19 -3.11
C PRO A 321 11.32 -14.85 -1.87
N GLU A 322 11.83 -16.04 -1.50
CA GLU A 322 11.30 -16.87 -0.41
C GLU A 322 11.12 -16.10 0.90
N ASP A 323 12.11 -15.33 1.33
CA ASP A 323 12.01 -14.53 2.56
C ASP A 323 10.86 -13.52 2.54
N ARG A 324 10.61 -12.91 1.37
CA ARG A 324 9.51 -11.95 1.23
C ARG A 324 8.15 -12.63 1.22
N LEU A 325 8.06 -13.83 0.63
CA LEU A 325 6.85 -14.67 0.72
C LEU A 325 6.54 -15.03 2.17
N ARG A 326 7.54 -15.46 2.92
CA ARG A 326 7.41 -15.77 4.35
C ARG A 326 6.96 -14.56 5.15
N LYS A 327 7.56 -13.39 4.94
CA LYS A 327 7.14 -12.13 5.58
C LYS A 327 5.70 -11.78 5.23
N HIS A 328 5.31 -11.90 3.96
CA HIS A 328 3.94 -11.61 3.52
C HIS A 328 2.91 -12.49 4.27
N TYR A 329 3.16 -13.78 4.42
CA TYR A 329 2.27 -14.66 5.18
C TYR A 329 2.24 -14.32 6.67
N LEU A 330 3.38 -13.92 7.24
CA LEU A 330 3.45 -13.51 8.64
C LEU A 330 2.68 -12.20 8.89
N TYR A 331 2.82 -11.21 8.00
CA TYR A 331 2.02 -9.97 8.05
C TYR A 331 0.53 -10.24 7.84
N SER A 332 0.18 -11.13 6.92
CA SER A 332 -1.22 -11.53 6.70
C SER A 332 -1.81 -12.22 7.94
N PHE A 333 -1.04 -13.07 8.62
CA PHE A 333 -1.44 -13.63 9.91
C PHE A 333 -1.66 -12.52 10.96
N GLY A 334 -0.77 -11.52 11.04
CA GLY A 334 -0.95 -10.37 11.91
C GLY A 334 -2.22 -9.58 11.62
N LEU A 335 -2.52 -9.34 10.34
CA LEU A 335 -3.74 -8.65 9.92
C LEU A 335 -5.02 -9.39 10.36
N GLU A 336 -5.07 -10.71 10.13
CA GLU A 336 -6.24 -11.53 10.53
C GLU A 336 -6.50 -11.43 12.04
N ASN A 337 -5.42 -11.40 12.86
CA ASN A 337 -5.56 -11.18 14.30
C ASN A 337 -6.14 -9.79 14.63
N LEU A 338 -5.63 -8.74 13.96
CA LEU A 338 -6.08 -7.37 14.23
C LEU A 338 -7.54 -7.16 13.83
N MET A 339 -8.04 -7.87 12.80
CA MET A 339 -9.45 -7.82 12.40
C MET A 339 -10.39 -8.46 13.42
N ASP A 340 -9.92 -9.44 14.19
CA ASP A 340 -10.70 -10.08 15.25
C ASP A 340 -10.77 -9.26 16.54
N PHE A 341 -9.91 -8.22 16.68
CA PHE A 341 -9.81 -7.41 17.90
C PHE A 341 -10.92 -6.34 17.97
N LYS A 342 -11.41 -6.12 19.18
CA LYS A 342 -12.26 -4.97 19.52
C LYS A 342 -11.40 -3.73 19.75
N THR A 343 -12.04 -2.56 19.84
CA THR A 343 -11.34 -1.27 20.05
C THR A 343 -10.35 -1.31 21.21
N ASN A 344 -10.75 -1.82 22.39
CA ASN A 344 -9.85 -1.90 23.54
C ASN A 344 -8.64 -2.80 23.30
N ASP A 345 -8.82 -3.92 22.60
CA ASP A 345 -7.73 -4.84 22.30
C ASP A 345 -6.76 -4.22 21.31
N LEU A 346 -7.28 -3.50 20.27
CA LEU A 346 -6.45 -2.73 19.34
C LEU A 346 -5.69 -1.61 20.03
N GLN A 347 -6.34 -0.85 20.93
CA GLN A 347 -5.68 0.20 21.70
C GLN A 347 -4.53 -0.36 22.54
N GLN A 348 -4.75 -1.48 23.23
CA GLN A 348 -3.70 -2.15 24.01
C GLN A 348 -2.59 -2.72 23.13
N PHE A 349 -2.95 -3.35 22.02
CA PHE A 349 -2.00 -3.88 21.05
C PHE A 349 -1.09 -2.78 20.49
N PHE A 350 -1.66 -1.71 19.93
CA PHE A 350 -0.89 -0.61 19.35
C PHE A 350 -0.10 0.19 20.40
N THR A 351 -0.63 0.31 21.62
CA THR A 351 0.17 0.87 22.72
C THR A 351 1.47 0.09 22.90
N THR A 352 1.37 -1.24 23.04
CA THR A 352 2.55 -2.09 23.23
C THR A 352 3.43 -2.13 21.97
N PHE A 353 2.83 -2.09 20.79
CA PHE A 353 3.56 -2.08 19.53
C PHE A 353 4.45 -0.83 19.39
N PHE A 354 3.95 0.36 19.71
CA PHE A 354 4.73 1.59 19.66
C PHE A 354 5.67 1.78 20.85
N GLU A 355 5.57 0.94 21.90
CA GLU A 355 6.55 0.83 22.98
C GLU A 355 7.74 -0.10 22.65
N LEU A 356 7.71 -0.80 21.51
CA LEU A 356 8.88 -1.49 20.97
C LEU A 356 9.98 -0.49 20.61
N ASP A 357 11.21 -0.97 20.50
CA ASP A 357 12.31 -0.14 20.01
C ASP A 357 12.01 0.41 18.62
N LYS A 358 12.37 1.68 18.38
CA LYS A 358 12.04 2.37 17.14
C LYS A 358 12.39 1.57 15.88
N PRO A 359 13.57 0.94 15.73
CA PRO A 359 13.87 0.12 14.55
C PRO A 359 12.91 -1.05 14.35
N GLN A 360 12.40 -1.67 15.43
CA GLN A 360 11.49 -2.80 15.36
C GLN A 360 10.13 -2.42 14.75
N TRP A 361 9.44 -1.42 15.36
CA TRP A 361 8.13 -1.03 14.85
C TRP A 361 8.22 -0.26 13.53
N SER A 362 9.26 0.55 13.34
CA SER A 362 9.42 1.33 12.11
C SER A 362 9.78 0.45 10.92
N GLY A 363 10.66 -0.53 11.11
CA GLY A 363 11.03 -1.51 10.09
C GLY A 363 9.86 -2.44 9.73
N PHE A 364 9.03 -2.82 10.73
CA PHE A 364 7.79 -3.56 10.49
C PHE A 364 6.82 -2.75 9.60
N LEU A 365 6.56 -1.49 9.93
CA LEU A 365 5.61 -0.65 9.17
C LEU A 365 6.09 -0.36 7.74
N ALA A 366 7.39 -0.20 7.52
CA ALA A 366 7.98 0.11 6.22
C ALA A 366 8.36 -1.13 5.38
N ASP A 367 8.17 -2.35 5.90
CA ASP A 367 8.65 -3.62 5.28
C ASP A 367 10.16 -3.61 4.98
N THR A 368 10.96 -3.04 5.90
CA THR A 368 12.42 -2.99 5.78
C THR A 368 13.13 -3.99 6.70
N SER A 369 12.44 -4.51 7.72
CA SER A 369 12.97 -5.54 8.61
C SER A 369 13.12 -6.90 7.92
N THR A 370 14.13 -7.67 8.33
CA THR A 370 14.31 -9.07 7.95
C THR A 370 13.28 -9.98 8.66
N LEU A 371 13.07 -11.18 8.16
CA LEU A 371 12.15 -12.14 8.81
C LEU A 371 12.52 -12.44 10.27
N PRO A 372 13.79 -12.71 10.63
CA PRO A 372 14.18 -12.90 12.03
C PRO A 372 13.87 -11.70 12.92
N GLU A 373 14.12 -10.47 12.45
CA GLU A 373 13.83 -9.24 13.20
C GLU A 373 12.33 -9.07 13.45
N ILE A 374 11.48 -9.39 12.44
CA ILE A 374 10.03 -9.35 12.61
C ILE A 374 9.58 -10.39 13.63
N VAL A 375 10.08 -11.62 13.56
CA VAL A 375 9.75 -12.68 14.52
C VAL A 375 10.18 -12.26 15.93
N GLN A 376 11.40 -11.70 16.09
CA GLN A 376 11.87 -11.20 17.38
C GLN A 376 10.95 -10.08 17.91
N ALA A 377 10.60 -9.10 17.07
CA ALA A 377 9.70 -8.02 17.47
C ALA A 377 8.33 -8.55 17.91
N MET A 378 7.77 -9.52 17.18
CA MET A 378 6.50 -10.17 17.53
C MET A 378 6.59 -10.94 18.86
N LEU A 379 7.68 -11.63 19.15
CA LEU A 379 7.89 -12.32 20.42
C LEU A 379 8.00 -11.33 21.59
N VAL A 380 8.71 -10.23 21.41
CA VAL A 380 8.80 -9.16 22.41
C VAL A 380 7.43 -8.54 22.64
N LEU A 381 6.70 -8.22 21.56
CA LEU A 381 5.33 -7.70 21.60
C LEU A 381 4.42 -8.65 22.40
N PHE A 382 4.40 -9.93 22.03
CA PHE A 382 3.61 -10.95 22.72
C PHE A 382 3.94 -11.04 24.20
N GLY A 383 5.22 -10.98 24.58
CA GLY A 383 5.66 -10.98 25.97
C GLY A 383 5.20 -9.77 26.78
N ARG A 384 5.04 -8.59 26.13
CA ARG A 384 4.64 -7.33 26.77
C ARG A 384 3.14 -7.05 26.75
N THR A 385 2.37 -7.67 25.84
CA THR A 385 0.91 -7.45 25.74
C THR A 385 0.16 -7.98 26.95
N SER A 386 -1.04 -7.45 27.18
CA SER A 386 -1.97 -7.91 28.22
C SER A 386 -2.50 -9.33 27.95
N ASN A 387 -2.99 -10.01 29.00
CA ASN A 387 -3.55 -11.35 28.86
C ASN A 387 -4.70 -11.43 27.84
N PRO A 388 -5.68 -10.49 27.77
CA PRO A 388 -6.72 -10.54 26.73
C PRO A 388 -6.14 -10.54 25.31
N VAL A 389 -5.18 -9.65 25.03
CA VAL A 389 -4.51 -9.59 23.72
C VAL A 389 -3.74 -10.87 23.44
N ARG A 390 -2.99 -11.41 24.42
CA ARG A 390 -2.32 -12.73 24.26
C ARG A 390 -3.28 -13.85 23.91
N TRP A 391 -4.42 -13.93 24.61
CA TRP A 391 -5.44 -14.93 24.32
C TRP A 391 -6.01 -14.76 22.91
N GLY A 392 -6.28 -13.53 22.47
CA GLY A 392 -6.68 -13.24 21.10
C GLY A 392 -5.64 -13.75 20.09
N LEU A 393 -4.37 -13.39 20.27
CA LEU A 393 -3.28 -13.86 19.41
C LEU A 393 -3.12 -15.38 19.41
N MET A 394 -3.27 -16.05 20.57
CA MET A 394 -3.19 -17.52 20.66
C MET A 394 -4.39 -18.21 20.02
N SER A 395 -5.61 -17.72 20.23
CA SER A 395 -6.81 -18.30 19.61
C SER A 395 -6.77 -18.22 18.08
N SER A 396 -6.19 -17.16 17.57
CA SER A 396 -6.01 -16.95 16.13
C SER A 396 -5.00 -17.93 15.51
N VAL A 397 -4.07 -18.49 16.26
CA VAL A 397 -3.20 -19.59 15.76
C VAL A 397 -4.05 -20.80 15.33
N LEU A 398 -5.15 -21.08 16.02
CA LEU A 398 -6.07 -22.16 15.65
C LEU A 398 -6.88 -21.81 14.39
N SER A 399 -7.33 -20.55 14.25
CA SER A 399 -8.18 -20.09 13.14
C SER A 399 -7.37 -19.77 11.87
N HIS A 400 -6.15 -19.23 12.03
CA HIS A 400 -5.31 -18.70 10.97
C HIS A 400 -3.96 -19.43 10.83
N GLY A 401 -3.77 -20.56 11.49
CA GLY A 401 -2.52 -21.33 11.52
C GLY A 401 -2.01 -21.78 10.15
N SER A 402 -2.88 -21.83 9.13
CA SER A 402 -2.46 -22.08 7.75
C SER A 402 -1.49 -21.02 7.21
N LEU A 403 -1.65 -19.74 7.61
CA LEU A 403 -0.74 -18.66 7.24
C LEU A 403 0.63 -18.81 7.93
N LEU A 404 0.64 -19.12 9.24
CA LEU A 404 1.87 -19.44 9.97
C LEU A 404 2.58 -20.66 9.38
N ARG A 405 1.83 -21.73 9.02
CA ARG A 405 2.43 -22.88 8.35
C ARG A 405 3.12 -22.48 7.05
N ARG A 406 2.49 -21.66 6.22
CA ARG A 406 3.10 -21.17 4.98
C ARG A 406 4.37 -20.34 5.27
N THR A 407 4.41 -19.55 6.34
CA THR A 407 5.63 -18.84 6.76
C THR A 407 6.79 -19.82 7.03
N LEU A 408 6.52 -21.05 7.47
CA LEU A 408 7.54 -22.04 7.79
C LEU A 408 7.88 -22.97 6.61
N THR A 409 6.98 -23.14 5.64
CA THR A 409 7.09 -24.14 4.56
C THR A 409 7.34 -23.56 3.18
N THR A 410 7.24 -22.25 3.02
CA THR A 410 7.65 -21.53 1.81
C THR A 410 9.10 -21.16 1.92
#